data_468b92e2ad1ded15a437738dc4a68eb4
#
_entry.id   468b92e2ad1ded15a437738dc4a68eb4
#
_cell.length_a   1.000
_cell.length_b   1.000
_cell.length_c   1.000
_cell.angle_alpha   90.00
_cell.angle_beta   90.00
_cell.angle_gamma   90.00
#
_symmetry.space_group_name_H-M   'P 1'
#
loop_
_entity.id
_entity.type
_entity.pdbx_description
1 polymer ?
#
loop_
_entity_poly.entity_id
_entity_poly.type
_entity_poly.pdbx_seq_one_letter_code
_entity_poly.pdbx_strand_id
1 'polypeptide(L)'
;MKKAIFFDMNETLLNLSLLKKQFEKHFEDAFVLKYWFTKLLYASTVVGAMGDYTNFGALSGATLETLFVESGKELTPETKNEILSAFRHLPAYEDVIVSLKRLKAEGLKTIAVSNSSLAMVKEQLTNAGILDLFDAYYSVDAVKRYRNGCYTRLGSLWR
;
A
#
# COMPACT_ATOMS: atom_id res chain seq x y z
N MET A 1 -12.02 -11.34 26.01
CA MET A 1 -10.93 -10.77 25.18
C MET A 1 -11.52 -10.07 23.96
N LYS A 2 -11.18 -8.79 23.72
CA LYS A 2 -11.59 -8.11 22.49
C LYS A 2 -10.78 -8.70 21.33
N LYS A 3 -11.48 -9.21 20.32
CA LYS A 3 -10.84 -9.73 19.09
C LYS A 3 -10.49 -8.56 18.17
N ALA A 4 -9.35 -8.62 17.49
CA ALA A 4 -8.90 -7.64 16.52
C ALA A 4 -8.73 -8.28 15.15
N ILE A 5 -9.04 -7.50 14.10
CA ILE A 5 -8.83 -7.88 12.69
C ILE A 5 -7.82 -6.91 12.11
N PHE A 6 -6.81 -7.45 11.45
CA PHE A 6 -5.76 -6.71 10.75
C PHE A 6 -6.06 -6.70 9.26
N PHE A 7 -6.05 -5.52 8.67
CA PHE A 7 -6.30 -5.29 7.25
C PHE A 7 -5.03 -4.80 6.56
N ASP A 8 -4.72 -5.41 5.43
CA ASP A 8 -3.85 -4.78 4.45
C ASP A 8 -4.58 -3.61 3.80
N MET A 9 -3.86 -2.71 3.14
CA MET A 9 -4.46 -1.51 2.57
C MET A 9 -4.62 -1.60 1.05
N ASN A 10 -3.51 -1.62 0.31
CA ASN A 10 -3.56 -1.57 -1.16
C ASN A 10 -4.10 -2.90 -1.72
N GLU A 11 -5.06 -2.83 -2.65
CA GLU A 11 -5.76 -4.00 -3.23
C GLU A 11 -6.55 -4.84 -2.20
N THR A 12 -6.70 -4.34 -0.98
CA THR A 12 -7.56 -4.94 0.06
C THR A 12 -8.64 -3.96 0.48
N LEU A 13 -8.25 -2.78 0.94
CA LEU A 13 -9.15 -1.68 1.32
C LEU A 13 -9.22 -0.61 0.23
N LEU A 14 -8.11 -0.37 -0.45
CA LEU A 14 -7.91 0.71 -1.42
C LEU A 14 -7.76 0.16 -2.83
N ASN A 15 -8.56 0.72 -3.73
CA ASN A 15 -8.63 0.36 -5.14
C ASN A 15 -7.61 1.15 -5.96
N LEU A 16 -6.82 0.47 -6.81
CA LEU A 16 -5.81 1.12 -7.65
C LEU A 16 -6.37 1.84 -8.90
N SER A 17 -7.69 2.07 -8.99
CA SER A 17 -8.33 2.65 -10.18
C SER A 17 -7.78 4.01 -10.60
N LEU A 18 -7.38 4.87 -9.66
CA LEU A 18 -6.74 6.14 -9.98
C LEU A 18 -5.33 5.96 -10.57
N LEU A 19 -4.57 5.01 -10.04
CA LEU A 19 -3.28 4.62 -10.64
C LEU A 19 -3.48 4.08 -12.05
N LYS A 20 -4.48 3.22 -12.27
CA LYS A 20 -4.79 2.69 -13.59
C LYS A 20 -4.95 3.81 -14.62
N LYS A 21 -5.74 4.84 -14.29
CA LYS A 21 -5.92 6.01 -15.17
C LYS A 21 -4.61 6.75 -15.46
N GLN A 22 -3.68 6.81 -14.50
CA GLN A 22 -2.37 7.43 -14.74
C GLN A 22 -1.50 6.57 -15.66
N PHE A 23 -1.48 5.26 -15.46
CA PHE A 23 -0.72 4.33 -16.30
C PHE A 23 -1.25 4.32 -17.75
N GLU A 24 -2.57 4.36 -17.94
CA GLU A 24 -3.22 4.40 -19.27
C GLU A 24 -2.86 5.64 -20.11
N LYS A 25 -2.35 6.70 -19.50
CA LYS A 25 -1.82 7.87 -20.24
C LYS A 25 -0.48 7.57 -20.94
N HIS A 26 0.26 6.58 -20.44
CA HIS A 26 1.63 6.29 -20.88
C HIS A 26 1.78 4.91 -21.52
N PHE A 27 0.85 3.99 -21.24
CA PHE A 27 0.92 2.61 -21.67
C PHE A 27 -0.43 2.16 -22.24
N GLU A 28 -0.40 1.52 -23.40
CA GLU A 28 -1.60 0.94 -24.03
C GLU A 28 -2.04 -0.36 -23.38
N ASP A 29 -1.08 -1.11 -22.80
CA ASP A 29 -1.36 -2.40 -22.18
C ASP A 29 -1.91 -2.21 -20.77
N ALA A 30 -3.14 -2.69 -20.55
CA ALA A 30 -3.83 -2.64 -19.27
C ALA A 30 -3.13 -3.46 -18.15
N PHE A 31 -2.25 -4.40 -18.50
CA PHE A 31 -1.50 -5.21 -17.54
C PHE A 31 -0.30 -4.48 -16.92
N VAL A 32 0.14 -3.36 -17.48
CA VAL A 32 1.36 -2.66 -17.04
C VAL A 32 1.27 -2.21 -15.58
N LEU A 33 0.12 -1.72 -15.12
CA LEU A 33 -0.08 -1.38 -13.71
C LEU A 33 0.10 -2.63 -12.81
N LYS A 34 -0.53 -3.75 -13.17
CA LYS A 34 -0.43 -4.99 -12.40
C LYS A 34 1.00 -5.52 -12.40
N TYR A 35 1.68 -5.45 -13.52
CA TYR A 35 3.09 -5.82 -13.64
C TYR A 35 3.97 -4.97 -12.71
N TRP A 36 3.84 -3.63 -12.78
CA TRP A 36 4.58 -2.72 -11.92
C TRP A 36 4.30 -2.99 -10.43
N PHE A 37 3.04 -3.12 -10.05
CA PHE A 37 2.68 -3.35 -8.65
C PHE A 37 3.20 -4.70 -8.13
N THR A 38 3.13 -5.75 -8.94
CA THR A 38 3.71 -7.05 -8.62
C THR A 38 5.24 -6.96 -8.46
N LYS A 39 5.91 -6.23 -9.35
CA LYS A 39 7.36 -5.98 -9.29
C LYS A 39 7.75 -5.23 -8.02
N LEU A 40 6.96 -4.23 -7.62
CA LEU A 40 7.14 -3.49 -6.37
C LEU A 40 7.02 -4.41 -5.13
N LEU A 41 5.98 -5.25 -5.09
CA LEU A 41 5.81 -6.23 -4.00
C LEU A 41 6.95 -7.25 -3.97
N TYR A 42 7.38 -7.74 -5.13
CA TYR A 42 8.53 -8.64 -5.25
C TYR A 42 9.81 -7.98 -4.73
N ALA A 43 10.11 -6.75 -5.17
CA ALA A 43 11.28 -6.01 -4.70
C ALA A 43 11.27 -5.82 -3.18
N SER A 44 10.11 -5.48 -2.58
CA SER A 44 9.97 -5.36 -1.13
C SER A 44 10.22 -6.68 -0.40
N THR A 45 9.79 -7.80 -1.00
CA THR A 45 10.02 -9.15 -0.46
C THR A 45 11.50 -9.53 -0.51
N VAL A 46 12.17 -9.25 -1.63
CA VAL A 46 13.61 -9.54 -1.80
C VAL A 46 14.44 -8.72 -0.82
N VAL A 47 14.21 -7.40 -0.72
CA VAL A 47 14.91 -6.53 0.24
C VAL A 47 14.70 -7.04 1.67
N GLY A 48 13.47 -7.39 2.03
CA GLY A 48 13.17 -7.96 3.35
C GLY A 48 13.85 -9.32 3.61
N ALA A 49 13.94 -10.19 2.61
CA ALA A 49 14.60 -11.48 2.71
C ALA A 49 16.13 -11.34 2.89
N MET A 50 16.72 -10.31 2.32
CA MET A 50 18.13 -9.95 2.51
C MET A 50 18.42 -9.35 3.90
N GLY A 51 17.40 -9.12 4.71
CA GLY A 51 17.53 -8.49 6.02
C GLY A 51 17.68 -6.97 5.95
N ASP A 52 17.45 -6.39 4.79
CA ASP A 52 17.57 -4.96 4.50
C ASP A 52 16.21 -4.25 4.54
N TYR A 53 16.23 -2.94 4.58
CA TYR A 53 15.03 -2.12 4.56
C TYR A 53 15.22 -0.87 3.70
N THR A 54 14.32 -0.69 2.74
CA THR A 54 14.17 0.54 1.95
C THR A 54 12.73 1.02 2.08
N ASN A 55 12.51 2.31 2.25
CA ASN A 55 11.16 2.87 2.32
C ASN A 55 10.33 2.48 1.08
N PHE A 56 9.08 2.04 1.31
CA PHE A 56 8.21 1.52 0.24
C PHE A 56 7.95 2.55 -0.86
N GLY A 57 7.89 3.85 -0.51
CA GLY A 57 7.79 4.94 -1.48
C GLY A 57 9.03 5.06 -2.36
N ALA A 58 10.23 4.87 -1.80
CA ALA A 58 11.48 4.85 -2.58
C ALA A 58 11.51 3.65 -3.53
N LEU A 59 11.10 2.46 -3.07
CA LEU A 59 10.99 1.28 -3.94
C LEU A 59 9.96 1.48 -5.06
N SER A 60 8.83 2.11 -4.77
CA SER A 60 7.81 2.39 -5.79
C SER A 60 8.36 3.32 -6.89
N GLY A 61 9.15 4.32 -6.51
CA GLY A 61 9.85 5.18 -7.45
C GLY A 61 10.87 4.43 -8.30
N ALA A 62 11.73 3.64 -7.68
CA ALA A 62 12.76 2.87 -8.38
C ALA A 62 12.18 1.82 -9.35
N THR A 63 11.14 1.11 -8.93
CA THR A 63 10.44 0.14 -9.79
C THR A 63 9.70 0.81 -10.93
N LEU A 64 9.19 2.04 -10.75
CA LEU A 64 8.58 2.83 -11.80
C LEU A 64 9.62 3.27 -12.84
N GLU A 65 10.78 3.76 -12.40
CA GLU A 65 11.91 4.08 -13.29
C GLU A 65 12.31 2.87 -14.13
N THR A 66 12.47 1.71 -13.49
CA THR A 66 12.79 0.46 -14.18
C THR A 66 11.73 0.09 -15.23
N LEU A 67 10.45 0.24 -14.92
CA LEU A 67 9.36 -0.04 -15.85
C LEU A 67 9.44 0.84 -17.10
N PHE A 68 9.69 2.14 -16.94
CA PHE A 68 9.78 3.07 -18.06
C PHE A 68 10.99 2.73 -18.96
N VAL A 69 12.15 2.44 -18.35
CA VAL A 69 13.35 2.01 -19.09
C VAL A 69 13.09 0.70 -19.87
N GLU A 70 12.49 -0.30 -19.23
CA GLU A 70 12.14 -1.59 -19.88
C GLU A 70 11.17 -1.42 -21.05
N SER A 71 10.30 -0.39 -20.96
CA SER A 71 9.33 -0.06 -21.99
C SER A 71 9.88 0.86 -23.10
N GLY A 72 11.17 1.24 -23.03
CA GLY A 72 11.79 2.18 -23.96
C GLY A 72 11.21 3.59 -23.89
N LYS A 73 10.66 3.97 -22.74
CA LYS A 73 9.99 5.27 -22.52
C LYS A 73 10.80 6.13 -21.55
N GLU A 74 10.69 7.44 -21.72
CA GLU A 74 11.27 8.41 -20.80
C GLU A 74 10.31 8.65 -19.62
N LEU A 75 10.83 8.63 -18.39
CA LEU A 75 10.11 9.03 -17.20
C LEU A 75 10.55 10.42 -16.75
N THR A 76 9.77 11.44 -17.05
CA THR A 76 10.06 12.78 -16.55
C THR A 76 9.75 12.88 -15.05
N PRO A 77 10.39 13.83 -14.32
CA PRO A 77 10.08 14.08 -12.91
C PRO A 77 8.60 14.39 -12.67
N GLU A 78 7.96 15.11 -13.57
CA GLU A 78 6.55 15.48 -13.52
C GLU A 78 5.67 14.23 -13.62
N THR A 79 5.89 13.37 -14.62
CA THR A 79 5.17 12.11 -14.81
C THR A 79 5.33 11.18 -13.60
N LYS A 80 6.57 11.07 -13.09
CA LYS A 80 6.85 10.28 -11.89
C LYS A 80 6.04 10.79 -10.69
N ASN A 81 6.03 12.10 -10.49
CA ASN A 81 5.29 12.72 -9.39
C ASN A 81 3.77 12.55 -9.54
N GLU A 82 3.21 12.70 -10.74
CA GLU A 82 1.78 12.46 -11.02
C GLU A 82 1.37 11.03 -10.66
N ILE A 83 2.11 10.04 -11.14
CA ILE A 83 1.81 8.63 -10.90
C ILE A 83 1.92 8.32 -9.39
N LEU A 84 3.01 8.73 -8.74
CA LEU A 84 3.22 8.43 -7.32
C LEU A 84 2.27 9.22 -6.41
N SER A 85 1.84 10.43 -6.79
CA SER A 85 0.85 11.19 -6.03
C SER A 85 -0.54 10.55 -6.08
N ALA A 86 -0.90 9.90 -7.19
CA ALA A 86 -2.17 9.17 -7.29
C ALA A 86 -2.28 8.07 -6.23
N PHE A 87 -1.17 7.52 -5.77
CA PHE A 87 -1.13 6.53 -4.68
C PHE A 87 -1.68 7.07 -3.35
N ARG A 88 -1.63 8.39 -3.14
CA ARG A 88 -2.12 9.05 -1.92
C ARG A 88 -3.64 9.19 -1.90
N HIS A 89 -4.27 9.16 -3.08
CA HIS A 89 -5.69 9.47 -3.28
C HIS A 89 -6.51 8.27 -3.72
N LEU A 90 -6.04 7.05 -3.43
CA LEU A 90 -6.75 5.83 -3.80
C LEU A 90 -8.12 5.78 -3.10
N PRO A 91 -9.22 5.53 -3.83
CA PRO A 91 -10.52 5.34 -3.22
C PRO A 91 -10.59 3.99 -2.49
N ALA A 92 -11.43 3.90 -1.45
CA ALA A 92 -11.79 2.63 -0.88
C ALA A 92 -12.66 1.83 -1.86
N TYR A 93 -12.63 0.48 -1.75
CA TYR A 93 -13.64 -0.36 -2.42
C TYR A 93 -15.03 -0.08 -1.84
N GLU A 94 -16.07 -0.28 -2.63
CA GLU A 94 -17.45 0.10 -2.29
C GLU A 94 -17.99 -0.58 -1.03
N ASP A 95 -17.54 -1.80 -0.76
CA ASP A 95 -17.98 -2.62 0.37
C ASP A 95 -17.23 -2.33 1.68
N VAL A 96 -16.10 -1.63 1.64
CA VAL A 96 -15.19 -1.41 2.78
C VAL A 96 -15.88 -0.67 3.92
N ILE A 97 -16.55 0.44 3.62
CA ILE A 97 -17.18 1.28 4.67
C ILE A 97 -18.27 0.48 5.40
N VAL A 98 -19.10 -0.23 4.65
CA VAL A 98 -20.20 -1.03 5.23
C VAL A 98 -19.65 -2.18 6.05
N SER A 99 -18.63 -2.87 5.53
CA SER A 99 -17.97 -4.00 6.21
C SER A 99 -17.30 -3.58 7.51
N LEU A 100 -16.53 -2.48 7.51
CA LEU A 100 -15.86 -1.97 8.70
C LEU A 100 -16.86 -1.53 9.77
N LYS A 101 -17.95 -0.83 9.39
CA LYS A 101 -19.01 -0.43 10.32
C LYS A 101 -19.67 -1.64 10.98
N ARG A 102 -19.94 -2.70 10.21
CA ARG A 102 -20.51 -3.96 10.72
C ARG A 102 -19.57 -4.62 11.73
N LEU A 103 -18.28 -4.74 11.41
CA LEU A 103 -17.29 -5.33 12.33
C LEU A 103 -17.17 -4.56 13.65
N LYS A 104 -17.20 -3.22 13.57
CA LYS A 104 -17.22 -2.37 14.78
C LYS A 104 -18.49 -2.57 15.61
N ALA A 105 -19.65 -2.71 14.98
CA ALA A 105 -20.92 -3.01 15.68
C ALA A 105 -20.88 -4.36 16.40
N GLU A 106 -20.14 -5.34 15.87
CA GLU A 106 -19.89 -6.64 16.51
C GLU A 106 -18.83 -6.60 17.62
N GLY A 107 -18.29 -5.41 17.93
CA GLY A 107 -17.31 -5.20 19.01
C GLY A 107 -15.88 -5.61 18.65
N LEU A 108 -15.61 -5.84 17.35
CA LEU A 108 -14.28 -6.16 16.85
C LEU A 108 -13.44 -4.89 16.69
N LYS A 109 -12.16 -4.98 17.03
CA LYS A 109 -11.20 -3.91 16.71
C LYS A 109 -10.71 -4.05 15.28
N THR A 110 -10.68 -2.95 14.57
CA THR A 110 -10.19 -2.87 13.19
C THR A 110 -8.84 -2.16 13.17
N ILE A 111 -7.84 -2.79 12.58
CA ILE A 111 -6.46 -2.29 12.57
C ILE A 111 -5.91 -2.36 11.14
N ALA A 112 -5.47 -1.22 10.60
CA ALA A 112 -4.80 -1.18 9.31
C ALA A 112 -3.29 -1.42 9.47
N VAL A 113 -2.69 -2.22 8.58
CA VAL A 113 -1.24 -2.50 8.55
C VAL A 113 -0.73 -2.40 7.12
N SER A 114 0.31 -1.59 6.88
CA SER A 114 0.83 -1.36 5.55
C SER A 114 2.35 -1.39 5.49
N ASN A 115 2.88 -1.71 4.30
CA ASN A 115 4.28 -1.50 3.95
C ASN A 115 4.63 -0.04 3.66
N SER A 116 3.64 0.83 3.47
CA SER A 116 3.81 2.27 3.27
C SER A 116 4.24 2.97 4.56
N SER A 117 4.83 4.15 4.47
CA SER A 117 5.17 4.96 5.64
C SER A 117 3.94 5.33 6.46
N LEU A 118 4.10 5.58 7.76
CA LEU A 118 2.99 5.92 8.64
C LEU A 118 2.24 7.18 8.17
N ALA A 119 2.97 8.18 7.66
CA ALA A 119 2.38 9.38 7.09
C ALA A 119 1.49 9.06 5.87
N MET A 120 1.98 8.19 4.96
CA MET A 120 1.23 7.73 3.79
C MET A 120 -0.01 6.95 4.20
N VAL A 121 0.10 6.05 5.18
CA VAL A 121 -1.05 5.28 5.70
C VAL A 121 -2.15 6.21 6.19
N LYS A 122 -1.79 7.19 7.03
CA LYS A 122 -2.74 8.18 7.55
C LYS A 122 -3.38 8.98 6.43
N GLU A 123 -2.58 9.47 5.47
CA GLU A 123 -3.05 10.26 4.34
C GLU A 123 -4.02 9.46 3.47
N GLN A 124 -3.68 8.22 3.12
CA GLN A 124 -4.55 7.33 2.33
C GLN A 124 -5.88 7.03 3.02
N LEU A 125 -5.85 6.68 4.32
CA LEU A 125 -7.08 6.42 5.09
C LEU A 125 -7.96 7.68 5.20
N THR A 126 -7.34 8.86 5.35
CA THR A 126 -8.05 10.14 5.39
C THR A 126 -8.70 10.45 4.05
N ASN A 127 -7.93 10.37 2.96
CA ASN A 127 -8.42 10.65 1.60
C ASN A 127 -9.51 9.67 1.14
N ALA A 128 -9.42 8.41 1.58
CA ALA A 128 -10.45 7.40 1.33
C ALA A 128 -11.69 7.54 2.24
N GLY A 129 -11.67 8.46 3.22
CA GLY A 129 -12.80 8.68 4.13
C GLY A 129 -13.05 7.54 5.13
N ILE A 130 -12.03 6.73 5.43
CA ILE A 130 -12.17 5.54 6.29
C ILE A 130 -11.30 5.58 7.54
N LEU A 131 -10.55 6.67 7.80
CA LEU A 131 -9.64 6.76 8.94
C LEU A 131 -10.35 6.49 10.28
N ASP A 132 -11.52 7.09 10.51
CA ASP A 132 -12.29 6.98 11.74
C ASP A 132 -12.93 5.60 11.97
N LEU A 133 -12.86 4.76 10.94
CA LEU A 133 -13.34 3.37 11.02
C LEU A 133 -12.26 2.42 11.58
N PHE A 134 -11.04 2.88 11.80
CA PHE A 134 -9.95 2.10 12.37
C PHE A 134 -9.67 2.50 13.82
N ASP A 135 -9.46 1.51 14.67
CA ASP A 135 -9.03 1.72 16.08
C ASP A 135 -7.53 2.03 16.15
N ALA A 136 -6.76 1.54 15.20
CA ALA A 136 -5.34 1.83 15.06
C ALA A 136 -4.86 1.59 13.62
N TYR A 137 -3.72 2.18 13.26
CA TYR A 137 -3.03 1.92 12.00
C TYR A 137 -1.52 1.88 12.23
N TYR A 138 -0.85 0.98 11.54
CA TYR A 138 0.57 0.72 11.69
C TYR A 138 1.28 0.66 10.35
N SER A 139 2.55 1.04 10.38
CA SER A 139 3.48 0.95 9.26
C SER A 139 4.67 0.09 9.64
N VAL A 140 5.18 -0.65 8.67
CA VAL A 140 6.44 -1.40 8.82
C VAL A 140 7.66 -0.49 8.95
N ASP A 141 7.54 0.80 8.62
CA ASP A 141 8.60 1.81 8.83
C ASP A 141 9.07 1.88 10.30
N ALA A 142 8.16 1.67 11.25
CA ALA A 142 8.49 1.71 12.67
C ALA A 142 9.47 0.60 13.09
N VAL A 143 9.41 -0.54 12.41
CA VAL A 143 10.25 -1.72 12.70
C VAL A 143 11.33 -1.96 11.64
N LYS A 144 11.36 -1.14 10.58
CA LYS A 144 12.29 -1.27 9.44
C LYS A 144 12.34 -2.68 8.85
N ARG A 145 11.17 -3.32 8.71
CA ARG A 145 11.02 -4.67 8.14
C ARG A 145 9.72 -4.77 7.38
N TYR A 146 9.78 -5.28 6.16
CA TYR A 146 8.57 -5.54 5.39
C TYR A 146 7.72 -6.65 6.01
N ARG A 147 6.40 -6.51 5.89
CA ARG A 147 5.41 -7.46 6.41
C ARG A 147 5.63 -8.89 5.93
N ASN A 148 6.09 -9.06 4.70
CA ASN A 148 6.35 -10.37 4.09
C ASN A 148 7.51 -11.14 4.76
N GLY A 149 8.39 -10.45 5.51
CA GLY A 149 9.46 -11.05 6.33
C GLY A 149 9.10 -11.21 7.81
N CYS A 150 7.91 -10.76 8.23
CA CYS A 150 7.54 -10.61 9.64
C CYS A 150 6.78 -11.80 10.25
N TYR A 151 6.57 -12.91 9.53
CA TYR A 151 5.81 -14.04 10.06
C TYR A 151 6.38 -14.68 11.35
N THR A 152 7.62 -14.36 11.72
CA THR A 152 8.27 -14.96 12.87
C THR A 152 8.36 -14.08 14.13
N ARG A 153 7.95 -12.78 14.09
CA ARG A 153 8.14 -11.89 15.24
C ARG A 153 6.99 -10.94 15.61
N LEU A 154 5.84 -11.01 14.97
CA LEU A 154 4.67 -10.21 15.38
C LEU A 154 4.14 -10.58 16.77
N GLY A 155 4.45 -11.77 17.28
CA GLY A 155 4.04 -12.20 18.61
C GLY A 155 4.69 -11.45 19.78
N SER A 156 5.77 -10.70 19.58
CA SER A 156 6.46 -9.96 20.64
C SER A 156 6.14 -8.46 20.70
N LEU A 157 5.54 -7.90 19.63
CA LEU A 157 5.11 -6.48 19.58
C LEU A 157 3.69 -6.24 20.11
N TRP A 158 2.97 -7.32 20.45
CA TRP A 158 1.56 -7.28 20.86
C TRP A 158 1.32 -7.79 22.29
N ARG A 159 2.34 -7.79 23.15
CA ARG A 159 2.20 -8.05 24.58
C ARG A 159 2.10 -6.77 25.38
#